data_1a927011b3510e83be89dd0575d9ccfb
#
_entry.id   1a927011b3510e83be89dd0575d9ccfb
#
_cell.length_a   1.000
_cell.length_b   1.000
_cell.length_c   1.000
_cell.angle_alpha   90.00
_cell.angle_beta   90.00
_cell.angle_gamma   90.00
#
_symmetry.space_group_name_H-M   'P 1'
#
loop_
_entity.id
_entity.type
_entity.pdbx_description
1 polymer ?
#
loop_
_entity_poly.entity_id
_entity_poly.type
_entity_poly.pdbx_seq_one_letter_code
_entity_poly.pdbx_strand_id
1 'polypeptide(L)'
;MTLKDIAREAGVSISTVSRIINGNSTKAASKELQDKIWKIARAGGYAPNTSAQTLKQKVPVKKTTSPSIACLYARSQDAQNDAFFSALTRSIEQEARREGYVVKYSFSALDIHTPSVCEQIEKNEVDGVAILGRCDAATMKFMKEHFRKVIYTGLNPLDASWDQVICDGNAIAADAVRHLISLGHEKIGYIGE
;
A
#
# COMPACT_ATOMS: atom_id res chain seq x y z
N MET A 1 17.38 26.14 0.67
CA MET A 1 17.77 26.44 2.06
C MET A 1 18.50 25.26 2.67
N THR A 2 19.54 25.47 3.48
CA THR A 2 20.32 24.41 4.12
C THR A 2 20.13 24.45 5.66
N LEU A 3 20.54 23.37 6.36
CA LEU A 3 20.54 23.36 7.84
C LEU A 3 21.38 24.51 8.43
N LYS A 4 22.43 24.94 7.72
CA LYS A 4 23.29 26.06 8.13
C LYS A 4 22.54 27.40 8.04
N ASP A 5 21.70 27.56 7.02
CA ASP A 5 20.90 28.79 6.85
C ASP A 5 19.82 28.88 7.91
N ILE A 6 19.13 27.75 8.21
CA ILE A 6 18.14 27.66 9.28
C ILE A 6 18.77 27.95 10.64
N ALA A 7 19.96 27.42 10.91
CA ALA A 7 20.70 27.64 12.14
C ALA A 7 21.03 29.11 12.34
N ARG A 8 21.51 29.78 11.28
CA ARG A 8 21.82 31.21 11.29
C ARG A 8 20.58 32.08 11.55
N GLU A 9 19.46 31.76 10.89
CA GLU A 9 18.23 32.52 11.00
C GLU A 9 17.50 32.28 12.35
N ALA A 10 17.59 31.06 12.86
CA ALA A 10 17.03 30.74 14.19
C ALA A 10 17.89 31.23 15.38
N GLY A 11 19.18 31.55 15.14
CA GLY A 11 20.14 31.94 16.17
C GLY A 11 20.63 30.78 17.03
N VAL A 12 20.74 29.57 16.46
CA VAL A 12 21.14 28.34 17.15
C VAL A 12 22.22 27.57 16.39
N SER A 13 22.80 26.55 17.03
CA SER A 13 23.81 25.73 16.36
C SER A 13 23.18 24.80 15.30
N ILE A 14 23.94 24.43 14.28
CA ILE A 14 23.52 23.48 13.24
C ILE A 14 23.13 22.15 13.88
N SER A 15 23.83 21.74 14.94
CA SER A 15 23.52 20.49 15.66
C SER A 15 22.16 20.56 16.38
N THR A 16 21.76 21.72 16.88
CA THR A 16 20.42 21.93 17.48
C THR A 16 19.34 21.82 16.41
N VAL A 17 19.51 22.47 15.26
CA VAL A 17 18.57 22.37 14.14
C VAL A 17 18.47 20.93 13.65
N SER A 18 19.60 20.26 13.47
CA SER A 18 19.66 18.86 13.01
C SER A 18 18.92 17.92 13.96
N ARG A 19 19.06 18.08 15.27
CA ARG A 19 18.35 17.25 16.26
C ARG A 19 16.84 17.48 16.23
N ILE A 20 16.39 18.71 16.09
CA ILE A 20 14.97 19.05 16.06
C ILE A 20 14.33 18.52 14.76
N ILE A 21 14.96 18.76 13.62
CA ILE A 21 14.42 18.32 12.32
C ILE A 21 14.41 16.78 12.20
N ASN A 22 15.40 16.10 12.80
CA ASN A 22 15.51 14.63 12.75
C ASN A 22 14.77 13.91 13.89
N GLY A 23 14.03 14.61 14.73
CA GLY A 23 13.24 14.02 15.82
C GLY A 23 14.05 13.39 16.95
N ASN A 24 15.38 13.56 16.98
CA ASN A 24 16.28 12.89 17.93
C ASN A 24 16.36 13.56 19.31
N SER A 25 15.55 14.57 19.60
CA SER A 25 15.56 15.23 20.92
C SER A 25 14.29 16.01 21.20
N THR A 26 13.36 15.39 21.90
CA THR A 26 12.20 16.06 22.48
C THR A 26 12.50 16.72 23.84
N LYS A 27 13.65 16.47 24.46
CA LYS A 27 13.99 16.92 25.82
C LYS A 27 14.95 18.12 25.93
N ALA A 28 15.56 18.57 24.84
CA ALA A 28 16.66 19.56 24.92
C ALA A 28 16.34 20.93 24.30
N ALA A 29 15.15 21.15 23.74
CA ALA A 29 14.77 22.46 23.18
C ALA A 29 13.32 22.80 23.58
N SER A 30 13.09 24.07 23.92
CA SER A 30 11.73 24.54 24.21
C SER A 30 10.82 24.35 22.98
N LYS A 31 9.52 24.18 23.23
CA LYS A 31 8.53 24.05 22.17
C LYS A 31 8.54 25.25 21.22
N GLU A 32 8.72 26.45 21.78
CA GLU A 32 8.83 27.71 21.02
C GLU A 32 10.01 27.69 20.03
N LEU A 33 11.17 27.17 20.45
CA LEU A 33 12.34 27.05 19.60
C LEU A 33 12.13 26.00 18.49
N GLN A 34 11.46 24.90 18.80
CA GLN A 34 11.10 23.90 17.81
C GLN A 34 10.15 24.48 16.74
N ASP A 35 9.11 25.19 17.16
CA ASP A 35 8.15 25.84 16.28
C ASP A 35 8.81 26.90 15.39
N LYS A 36 9.73 27.68 15.96
CA LYS A 36 10.53 28.69 15.23
C LYS A 36 11.36 28.01 14.12
N ILE A 37 12.06 26.95 14.44
CA ILE A 37 12.90 26.22 13.47
C ILE A 37 12.05 25.61 12.35
N TRP A 38 10.91 25.00 12.68
CA TRP A 38 10.02 24.45 11.69
C TRP A 38 9.37 25.51 10.79
N LYS A 39 9.06 26.68 11.35
CA LYS A 39 8.53 27.82 10.57
C LYS A 39 9.55 28.32 9.55
N ILE A 40 10.82 28.47 9.94
CA ILE A 40 11.91 28.88 9.06
C ILE A 40 12.17 27.83 7.97
N ALA A 41 12.21 26.54 8.36
CA ALA A 41 12.42 25.44 7.41
C ALA A 41 11.35 25.38 6.33
N ARG A 42 10.07 25.53 6.71
CA ARG A 42 8.93 25.56 5.78
C ARG A 42 8.94 26.76 4.87
N ALA A 43 9.19 27.97 5.43
CA ALA A 43 9.25 29.20 4.66
C ALA A 43 10.38 29.18 3.63
N GLY A 44 11.51 28.53 3.94
CA GLY A 44 12.66 28.39 3.06
C GLY A 44 12.62 27.16 2.13
N GLY A 45 11.53 26.39 2.11
CA GLY A 45 11.43 25.21 1.26
C GLY A 45 12.44 24.11 1.60
N TYR A 46 12.86 23.99 2.87
CA TYR A 46 13.81 22.97 3.27
C TYR A 46 13.17 21.59 3.27
N ALA A 47 13.69 20.69 2.42
CA ALA A 47 13.38 19.27 2.47
C ALA A 47 14.56 18.50 3.09
N PRO A 48 14.34 17.68 4.14
CA PRO A 48 15.40 16.86 4.72
C PRO A 48 16.03 15.95 3.66
N ASN A 49 17.35 16.04 3.48
CA ASN A 49 18.05 15.15 2.58
C ASN A 49 18.28 13.80 3.28
N THR A 50 17.36 12.86 3.06
CA THR A 50 17.40 11.50 3.63
C THR A 50 18.68 10.75 3.22
N SER A 51 19.20 10.98 2.02
CA SER A 51 20.44 10.34 1.54
C SER A 51 21.68 10.80 2.31
N ALA A 52 21.74 12.08 2.73
CA ALA A 52 22.84 12.60 3.53
C ALA A 52 22.74 12.18 5.02
N GLN A 53 21.56 11.86 5.51
CA GLN A 53 21.34 11.35 6.87
C GLN A 53 21.84 9.91 7.00
N THR A 54 21.62 9.08 5.99
CA THR A 54 22.07 7.67 5.94
C THR A 54 23.59 7.54 5.95
N LEU A 55 24.31 8.49 5.34
CA LEU A 55 25.79 8.51 5.29
C LEU A 55 26.45 8.89 6.62
N LYS A 56 25.78 9.62 7.51
CA LYS A 56 26.31 10.03 8.82
C LYS A 56 26.04 9.05 9.95
N GLN A 57 25.02 8.23 9.82
CA GLN A 57 24.75 7.15 10.77
C GLN A 57 25.49 5.91 10.26
N LYS A 58 26.54 5.47 10.98
CA LYS A 58 27.14 4.14 10.85
C LYS A 58 26.19 3.05 11.39
N VAL A 59 24.96 3.07 10.97
CA VAL A 59 24.01 1.98 11.14
C VAL A 59 24.20 1.10 9.90
N PRO A 60 24.28 -0.23 10.02
CA PRO A 60 24.35 -1.09 8.85
C PRO A 60 23.20 -0.69 7.94
N VAL A 61 23.53 -0.31 6.71
CA VAL A 61 22.57 0.09 5.68
C VAL A 61 21.64 -1.11 5.49
N LYS A 62 20.50 -1.14 6.22
CA LYS A 62 19.35 -1.83 5.69
C LYS A 62 19.11 -1.12 4.37
N LYS A 63 19.29 -1.83 3.26
CA LYS A 63 18.82 -1.38 1.96
C LYS A 63 17.39 -0.88 2.19
N THR A 64 17.19 0.43 2.19
CA THR A 64 15.86 1.02 2.18
C THR A 64 15.28 0.76 0.79
N THR A 65 14.92 -0.50 0.56
CA THR A 65 14.02 -0.82 -0.53
C THR A 65 12.72 -0.12 -0.16
N SER A 66 12.20 0.70 -1.05
CA SER A 66 10.85 1.28 -0.90
C SER A 66 9.92 0.14 -0.50
N PRO A 67 9.01 0.37 0.47
CA PRO A 67 8.06 -0.66 0.85
C PRO A 67 7.34 -1.17 -0.40
N SER A 68 7.14 -2.46 -0.48
CA SER A 68 6.68 -3.10 -1.71
C SER A 68 5.55 -4.07 -1.45
N ILE A 69 4.63 -4.13 -2.40
CA ILE A 69 3.51 -5.06 -2.39
C ILE A 69 3.50 -5.89 -3.67
N ALA A 70 2.79 -7.02 -3.62
CA ALA A 70 2.47 -7.82 -4.79
C ALA A 70 0.96 -7.87 -5.00
N CYS A 71 0.53 -8.25 -6.21
CA CYS A 71 -0.86 -8.53 -6.53
C CYS A 71 -1.01 -9.98 -6.99
N LEU A 72 -1.99 -10.69 -6.44
CA LEU A 72 -2.39 -12.02 -6.88
C LEU A 72 -3.73 -11.96 -7.58
N TYR A 73 -3.79 -12.43 -8.83
CA TYR A 73 -5.03 -12.66 -9.55
C TYR A 73 -5.56 -14.06 -9.27
N ALA A 74 -6.66 -14.16 -8.52
CA ALA A 74 -7.11 -15.44 -7.97
C ALA A 74 -7.83 -16.36 -8.96
N ARG A 75 -8.28 -15.89 -10.14
CA ARG A 75 -9.19 -16.67 -10.97
C ARG A 75 -8.93 -16.74 -12.47
N SER A 76 -7.97 -16.05 -13.06
CA SER A 76 -7.95 -15.96 -14.52
C SER A 76 -6.56 -15.97 -15.12
N GLN A 77 -6.36 -16.79 -16.15
CA GLN A 77 -5.24 -16.62 -17.09
C GLN A 77 -5.37 -15.29 -17.86
N ASP A 78 -6.60 -14.81 -18.04
CA ASP A 78 -6.93 -13.59 -18.77
C ASP A 78 -7.27 -12.39 -17.86
N ALA A 79 -6.95 -12.45 -16.56
CA ALA A 79 -7.23 -11.34 -15.63
C ALA A 79 -6.61 -10.01 -16.08
N GLN A 80 -5.53 -10.05 -16.84
CA GLN A 80 -4.92 -8.87 -17.43
C GLN A 80 -5.77 -8.26 -18.56
N ASN A 81 -6.60 -9.06 -19.20
CA ASN A 81 -7.52 -8.63 -20.27
C ASN A 81 -8.91 -8.25 -19.73
N ASP A 82 -9.22 -8.60 -18.48
CA ASP A 82 -10.45 -8.19 -17.82
C ASP A 82 -10.40 -6.71 -17.43
N ALA A 83 -11.33 -5.92 -17.96
CA ALA A 83 -11.38 -4.48 -17.72
C ALA A 83 -11.54 -4.13 -16.24
N PHE A 84 -12.29 -4.94 -15.47
CA PHE A 84 -12.50 -4.74 -14.04
C PHE A 84 -11.21 -4.93 -13.26
N PHE A 85 -10.53 -6.07 -13.46
CA PHE A 85 -9.27 -6.35 -12.77
C PHE A 85 -8.15 -5.41 -13.18
N SER A 86 -8.12 -5.01 -14.45
CA SER A 86 -7.17 -4.01 -14.93
C SER A 86 -7.38 -2.64 -14.28
N ALA A 87 -8.63 -2.20 -14.12
CA ALA A 87 -8.96 -0.95 -13.44
C ALA A 87 -8.62 -1.03 -11.94
N LEU A 88 -8.93 -2.16 -11.30
CA LEU A 88 -8.63 -2.38 -9.87
C LEU A 88 -7.12 -2.38 -9.61
N THR A 89 -6.34 -3.09 -10.43
CA THR A 89 -4.88 -3.11 -10.33
C THR A 89 -4.29 -1.72 -10.51
N ARG A 90 -4.76 -0.97 -11.50
CA ARG A 90 -4.32 0.41 -11.73
C ARG A 90 -4.59 1.30 -10.52
N SER A 91 -5.75 1.13 -9.88
CA SER A 91 -6.11 1.88 -8.68
C SER A 91 -5.19 1.52 -7.51
N ILE A 92 -4.87 0.24 -7.33
CA ILE A 92 -3.90 -0.23 -6.32
C ILE A 92 -2.51 0.35 -6.59
N GLU A 93 -2.04 0.33 -7.83
CA GLU A 93 -0.74 0.89 -8.21
C GLU A 93 -0.65 2.39 -7.97
N GLN A 94 -1.71 3.12 -8.31
CA GLN A 94 -1.78 4.58 -8.10
C GLN A 94 -1.74 4.92 -6.63
N GLU A 95 -2.53 4.23 -5.80
CA GLU A 95 -2.59 4.48 -4.37
C GLU A 95 -1.30 4.03 -3.68
N ALA A 96 -0.78 2.85 -4.00
CA ALA A 96 0.50 2.38 -3.50
C ALA A 96 1.61 3.41 -3.75
N ARG A 97 1.68 3.96 -4.97
CA ARG A 97 2.66 4.99 -5.33
C ARG A 97 2.46 6.28 -4.54
N ARG A 98 1.20 6.68 -4.30
CA ARG A 98 0.88 7.87 -3.50
C ARG A 98 1.36 7.71 -2.05
N GLU A 99 1.22 6.52 -1.50
CA GLU A 99 1.65 6.17 -0.15
C GLU A 99 3.15 5.77 -0.06
N GLY A 100 3.90 5.88 -1.17
CA GLY A 100 5.33 5.57 -1.20
C GLY A 100 5.67 4.09 -1.33
N TYR A 101 4.70 3.26 -1.66
CA TYR A 101 4.88 1.84 -1.96
C TYR A 101 5.10 1.60 -3.46
N VAL A 102 5.67 0.44 -3.78
CA VAL A 102 5.83 -0.04 -5.16
C VAL A 102 5.14 -1.39 -5.30
N VAL A 103 4.33 -1.54 -6.35
CA VAL A 103 3.88 -2.89 -6.76
C VAL A 103 5.03 -3.56 -7.47
N LYS A 104 5.66 -4.53 -6.80
CA LYS A 104 6.91 -5.14 -7.23
C LYS A 104 6.71 -6.18 -8.32
N TYR A 105 5.64 -6.97 -8.19
CA TYR A 105 5.22 -7.98 -9.16
C TYR A 105 3.75 -8.36 -8.98
N SER A 106 3.22 -8.99 -10.02
CA SER A 106 1.88 -9.61 -10.00
C SER A 106 1.98 -11.03 -10.52
N PHE A 107 1.13 -11.93 -10.02
CA PHE A 107 1.10 -13.32 -10.43
C PHE A 107 -0.32 -13.89 -10.40
N SER A 108 -0.54 -15.01 -11.08
CA SER A 108 -1.82 -15.70 -11.12
C SER A 108 -1.86 -16.83 -10.08
N ALA A 109 -3.03 -17.09 -9.51
CA ALA A 109 -3.25 -18.25 -8.65
C ALA A 109 -3.04 -19.59 -9.42
N LEU A 110 -3.13 -19.58 -10.72
CA LEU A 110 -2.85 -20.76 -11.55
C LEU A 110 -1.37 -21.12 -11.57
N ASP A 111 -0.50 -20.14 -11.30
CA ASP A 111 0.95 -20.30 -11.35
C ASP A 111 1.60 -20.57 -9.99
N ILE A 112 0.83 -20.57 -8.90
CA ILE A 112 1.36 -20.74 -7.52
C ILE A 112 2.07 -22.09 -7.30
N HIS A 113 1.80 -23.10 -8.12
CA HIS A 113 2.47 -24.41 -8.06
C HIS A 113 3.65 -24.50 -9.02
N THR A 114 3.92 -23.45 -9.78
CA THR A 114 5.04 -23.43 -10.74
C THR A 114 6.33 -23.12 -9.98
N PRO A 115 7.36 -24.01 -10.04
CA PRO A 115 8.59 -23.83 -9.26
C PRO A 115 9.27 -22.49 -9.46
N SER A 116 9.28 -21.95 -10.68
CA SER A 116 9.87 -20.65 -10.99
C SER A 116 9.13 -19.48 -10.33
N VAL A 117 7.81 -19.57 -10.16
CA VAL A 117 7.00 -18.55 -9.48
C VAL A 117 7.25 -18.61 -7.96
N CYS A 118 7.28 -19.80 -7.37
CA CYS A 118 7.63 -19.98 -5.97
C CYS A 118 9.03 -19.41 -5.68
N GLU A 119 10.02 -19.72 -6.50
CA GLU A 119 11.38 -19.20 -6.36
C GLU A 119 11.44 -17.67 -6.50
N GLN A 120 10.65 -17.08 -7.40
CA GLN A 120 10.54 -15.63 -7.52
C GLN A 120 9.91 -14.98 -6.30
N ILE A 121 8.89 -15.59 -5.72
CA ILE A 121 8.24 -15.10 -4.51
C ILE A 121 9.23 -15.13 -3.33
N GLU A 122 9.95 -16.24 -3.15
CA GLU A 122 10.96 -16.38 -2.11
C GLU A 122 12.13 -15.41 -2.25
N LYS A 123 12.60 -15.19 -3.47
CA LYS A 123 13.71 -14.25 -3.75
C LYS A 123 13.29 -12.78 -3.70
N ASN A 124 12.02 -12.49 -3.91
CA ASN A 124 11.48 -11.14 -4.02
C ASN A 124 10.50 -10.83 -2.89
N GLU A 125 10.95 -10.90 -1.64
CA GLU A 125 10.13 -10.52 -0.49
C GLU A 125 9.41 -9.18 -0.72
N VAL A 126 8.14 -9.15 -0.32
CA VAL A 126 7.29 -7.97 -0.30
C VAL A 126 6.70 -7.78 1.09
N ASP A 127 6.33 -6.55 1.42
CA ASP A 127 5.75 -6.21 2.72
C ASP A 127 4.30 -6.70 2.86
N GLY A 128 3.61 -6.90 1.74
CA GLY A 128 2.24 -7.38 1.71
C GLY A 128 1.78 -7.78 0.33
N VAL A 129 0.63 -8.43 0.26
CA VAL A 129 0.02 -8.87 -0.99
C VAL A 129 -1.48 -8.56 -1.01
N ALA A 130 -1.96 -8.08 -2.15
CA ALA A 130 -3.37 -7.89 -2.44
C ALA A 130 -3.88 -9.05 -3.30
N ILE A 131 -4.91 -9.76 -2.84
CA ILE A 131 -5.60 -10.80 -3.60
C ILE A 131 -6.78 -10.18 -4.34
N LEU A 132 -6.85 -10.39 -5.64
CA LEU A 132 -7.85 -9.84 -6.54
C LEU A 132 -8.74 -10.97 -7.07
N GLY A 133 -10.00 -10.97 -6.68
CA GLY A 133 -11.00 -11.94 -7.11
C GLY A 133 -11.14 -13.14 -6.17
N ARG A 134 -11.95 -14.11 -6.59
CA ARG A 134 -12.35 -15.25 -5.77
C ARG A 134 -11.19 -16.20 -5.49
N CYS A 135 -10.88 -16.41 -4.23
CA CYS A 135 -9.79 -17.25 -3.76
C CYS A 135 -10.32 -18.63 -3.35
N ASP A 136 -9.68 -19.69 -3.81
CA ASP A 136 -9.97 -21.06 -3.37
C ASP A 136 -9.12 -21.48 -2.15
N ALA A 137 -9.42 -22.65 -1.59
CA ALA A 137 -8.75 -23.13 -0.39
C ALA A 137 -7.23 -23.38 -0.61
N ALA A 138 -6.83 -23.82 -1.80
CA ALA A 138 -5.43 -24.05 -2.11
C ALA A 138 -4.64 -22.73 -2.18
N THR A 139 -5.20 -21.74 -2.86
CA THR A 139 -4.64 -20.39 -2.91
C THR A 139 -4.58 -19.77 -1.51
N MET A 140 -5.63 -19.89 -0.71
CA MET A 140 -5.63 -19.39 0.67
C MET A 140 -4.53 -20.01 1.52
N LYS A 141 -4.31 -21.32 1.40
CA LYS A 141 -3.24 -22.02 2.10
C LYS A 141 -1.88 -21.50 1.68
N PHE A 142 -1.63 -21.43 0.37
CA PHE A 142 -0.39 -20.90 -0.19
C PHE A 142 -0.10 -19.48 0.31
N MET A 143 -1.10 -18.60 0.30
CA MET A 143 -0.94 -17.22 0.74
C MET A 143 -0.59 -17.12 2.24
N LYS A 144 -1.19 -17.97 3.09
CA LYS A 144 -0.87 -18.04 4.53
C LYS A 144 0.56 -18.52 4.79
N GLU A 145 1.08 -19.39 3.95
CA GLU A 145 2.42 -19.95 4.09
C GLU A 145 3.53 -18.99 3.64
N HIS A 146 3.27 -18.17 2.60
CA HIS A 146 4.30 -17.36 1.96
C HIS A 146 4.22 -15.87 2.28
N PHE A 147 3.09 -15.36 2.75
CA PHE A 147 2.90 -13.92 2.97
C PHE A 147 2.42 -13.60 4.39
N ARG A 148 3.08 -12.64 5.02
CA ARG A 148 2.74 -12.22 6.39
C ARG A 148 1.54 -11.27 6.46
N LYS A 149 1.39 -10.41 5.44
CA LYS A 149 0.31 -9.43 5.34
C LYS A 149 -0.43 -9.65 4.04
N VAL A 150 -1.70 -9.97 4.17
CA VAL A 150 -2.60 -10.26 3.04
C VAL A 150 -3.83 -9.40 3.19
N ILE A 151 -4.24 -8.73 2.13
CA ILE A 151 -5.54 -8.11 1.98
C ILE A 151 -6.30 -8.78 0.84
N TYR A 152 -7.55 -9.07 1.08
CA TYR A 152 -8.42 -9.65 0.06
C TYR A 152 -9.35 -8.60 -0.52
N THR A 153 -9.53 -8.59 -1.84
CA THR A 153 -10.55 -7.80 -2.51
C THR A 153 -11.34 -8.65 -3.48
N GLY A 154 -12.65 -8.65 -3.32
CA GLY A 154 -13.57 -9.49 -4.10
C GLY A 154 -15.03 -9.18 -3.84
N LEU A 155 -15.92 -10.03 -4.37
CA LEU A 155 -17.37 -9.83 -4.26
C LEU A 155 -17.96 -10.50 -3.01
N ASN A 156 -17.35 -11.59 -2.54
CA ASN A 156 -17.88 -12.37 -1.43
C ASN A 156 -16.85 -12.43 -0.31
N PRO A 157 -17.29 -12.40 0.96
CA PRO A 157 -16.38 -12.55 2.08
C PRO A 157 -15.70 -13.93 2.06
N LEU A 158 -14.46 -13.98 2.51
CA LEU A 158 -13.72 -15.21 2.76
C LEU A 158 -13.73 -15.53 4.25
N ASP A 159 -13.76 -16.82 4.56
CA ASP A 159 -13.49 -17.31 5.92
C ASP A 159 -11.97 -17.32 6.18
N ALA A 160 -11.44 -16.14 6.38
CA ALA A 160 -10.02 -15.91 6.64
C ALA A 160 -9.86 -14.73 7.60
N SER A 161 -8.79 -14.77 8.40
CA SER A 161 -8.43 -13.69 9.35
C SER A 161 -7.76 -12.48 8.68
N TRP A 162 -7.88 -12.33 7.38
CA TRP A 162 -7.32 -11.22 6.61
C TRP A 162 -8.26 -10.02 6.57
N ASP A 163 -7.69 -8.85 6.42
CA ASP A 163 -8.47 -7.67 6.08
C ASP A 163 -9.10 -7.87 4.69
N GLN A 164 -10.37 -7.45 4.55
CA GLN A 164 -11.13 -7.69 3.33
C GLN A 164 -11.80 -6.39 2.87
N VAL A 165 -11.63 -6.07 1.60
CA VAL A 165 -12.37 -5.00 0.91
C VAL A 165 -13.29 -5.67 -0.10
N ILE A 166 -14.57 -5.70 0.21
CA ILE A 166 -15.58 -6.39 -0.60
C ILE A 166 -16.73 -5.46 -0.97
N CYS A 167 -17.41 -5.77 -2.08
CA CYS A 167 -18.69 -5.18 -2.43
C CYS A 167 -19.81 -6.01 -1.79
N ASP A 168 -20.83 -5.35 -1.26
CA ASP A 168 -22.05 -6.05 -0.83
C ASP A 168 -22.90 -6.42 -2.06
N GLY A 169 -22.58 -7.54 -2.68
CA GLY A 169 -23.27 -8.04 -3.86
C GLY A 169 -24.75 -8.31 -3.61
N ASN A 170 -25.13 -8.70 -2.39
CA ASN A 170 -26.51 -8.94 -2.03
C ASN A 170 -27.32 -7.63 -2.00
N ALA A 171 -26.78 -6.60 -1.37
CA ALA A 171 -27.42 -5.28 -1.34
C ALA A 171 -27.55 -4.70 -2.76
N ILE A 172 -26.47 -4.78 -3.56
CA ILE A 172 -26.49 -4.30 -4.95
C ILE A 172 -27.54 -5.02 -5.79
N ALA A 173 -27.62 -6.35 -5.71
CA ALA A 173 -28.61 -7.13 -6.46
C ALA A 173 -30.04 -6.80 -5.98
N ALA A 174 -30.27 -6.69 -4.68
CA ALA A 174 -31.55 -6.33 -4.13
C ALA A 174 -32.00 -4.93 -4.57
N ASP A 175 -31.09 -3.96 -4.60
CA ASP A 175 -31.39 -2.59 -5.08
C ASP A 175 -31.71 -2.57 -6.57
N ALA A 176 -31.00 -3.33 -7.39
CA ALA A 176 -31.30 -3.47 -8.81
C ALA A 176 -32.72 -4.04 -9.03
N VAL A 177 -33.09 -5.10 -8.30
CA VAL A 177 -34.45 -5.68 -8.40
C VAL A 177 -35.51 -4.70 -7.90
N ARG A 178 -35.28 -4.02 -6.76
CA ARG A 178 -36.22 -2.99 -6.26
C ARG A 178 -36.42 -1.86 -7.27
N HIS A 179 -35.34 -1.46 -7.94
CA HIS A 179 -35.43 -0.44 -8.98
C HIS A 179 -36.35 -0.89 -10.14
N LEU A 180 -36.16 -2.10 -10.65
CA LEU A 180 -37.05 -2.65 -11.69
C LEU A 180 -38.51 -2.71 -11.24
N ILE A 181 -38.76 -3.16 -10.01
CA ILE A 181 -40.10 -3.19 -9.44
C ILE A 181 -40.70 -1.78 -9.35
N SER A 182 -39.93 -0.79 -8.94
CA SER A 182 -40.40 0.61 -8.85
C SER A 182 -40.76 1.22 -10.21
N LEU A 183 -40.19 0.69 -11.28
CA LEU A 183 -40.53 1.05 -12.67
C LEU A 183 -41.73 0.26 -13.22
N GLY A 184 -42.37 -0.61 -12.41
CA GLY A 184 -43.56 -1.37 -12.81
C GLY A 184 -43.27 -2.69 -13.50
N HIS A 185 -42.04 -3.19 -13.47
CA HIS A 185 -41.70 -4.51 -14.02
C HIS A 185 -42.19 -5.61 -13.07
N GLU A 186 -43.07 -6.50 -13.54
CA GLU A 186 -43.60 -7.63 -12.76
C GLU A 186 -42.88 -8.95 -13.06
N LYS A 187 -42.30 -9.09 -14.25
CA LYS A 187 -41.58 -10.29 -14.69
C LYS A 187 -40.10 -9.97 -14.85
N ILE A 188 -39.32 -10.37 -13.85
CA ILE A 188 -37.88 -10.09 -13.78
C ILE A 188 -37.14 -11.40 -13.88
N GLY A 189 -36.24 -11.51 -14.88
CA GLY A 189 -35.32 -12.63 -15.03
C GLY A 189 -33.93 -12.32 -14.53
N TYR A 190 -33.17 -13.33 -14.12
CA TYR A 190 -31.77 -13.23 -13.75
C TYR A 190 -30.92 -14.09 -14.70
N ILE A 191 -29.84 -13.53 -15.20
CA ILE A 191 -28.82 -14.25 -15.98
C ILE A 191 -27.49 -14.00 -15.28
N GLY A 192 -26.83 -15.06 -14.86
CA GLY A 192 -25.53 -15.00 -14.18
C GLY A 192 -24.98 -16.38 -13.88
N GLU A 193 -23.75 -16.45 -13.33
CA GLU A 193 -23.13 -17.67 -12.84
C GLU A 193 -23.63 -18.01 -11.42
#